data_6b1ea1881424782c07396d5d5009c28f
#
_entry.id   6b1ea1881424782c07396d5d5009c28f
#
_cell.length_a   1.000
_cell.length_b   1.000
_cell.length_c   1.000
_cell.angle_alpha   90.00
_cell.angle_beta   90.00
_cell.angle_gamma   90.00
#
_symmetry.space_group_name_H-M   'P 1'
#
loop_
_entity.id
_entity.type
_entity.pdbx_description
1 polymer ?
#
loop_
_entity_poly.entity_id
_entity_poly.type
_entity_poly.pdbx_seq_one_letter_code
_entity_poly.pdbx_strand_id
1 'polypeptide(L)'
;MNEQQQISRYVSYMYSYPHKTAYRTLTPPVSLSPYLERLEGREASLYFHIPFCAHKCGYCNLFSQQCCDAERISLYLHTMRRQAEQLSVAAQGLKFTSFAVGGGTPLILDEGQLEELFCLAELFGVHPSRVFTSVETSPEYTQKSVLRQLRARGVERLSMGVQSFNETELKKLKRRPGLGTVVGALENIVEAGFPQFNLDLIYGIEGQTVESFMRSLNTALTYRPNELFIYPLYVRPGTRIDVRSTDDIGYAIYKSARELLVGQGFVQTSMRRFVRRGNNGNGIFVW
;
A
#
# COMPACT_ATOMS: atom_id res chain seq x y z
N MET A 1 -32.21 -32.61 3.18
CA MET A 1 -32.32 -31.16 3.24
C MET A 1 -31.06 -30.59 2.61
N ASN A 2 -31.19 -30.07 1.39
CA ASN A 2 -30.05 -29.50 0.65
C ASN A 2 -29.73 -28.13 1.26
N GLU A 3 -28.69 -28.03 2.06
CA GLU A 3 -27.99 -26.76 2.25
C GLU A 3 -27.34 -26.39 0.91
N GLN A 4 -28.00 -25.56 0.13
CA GLN A 4 -27.34 -24.85 -0.95
C GLN A 4 -26.26 -23.99 -0.29
N GLN A 5 -25.01 -24.44 -0.34
CA GLN A 5 -23.87 -23.61 -0.01
C GLN A 5 -23.97 -22.35 -0.89
N GLN A 6 -24.42 -21.27 -0.26
CA GLN A 6 -24.48 -19.96 -0.90
C GLN A 6 -23.04 -19.60 -1.23
N ILE A 7 -22.65 -19.74 -2.50
CA ILE A 7 -21.29 -19.40 -2.96
C ILE A 7 -21.10 -17.92 -2.67
N SER A 8 -20.23 -17.60 -1.71
CA SER A 8 -19.89 -16.21 -1.40
C SER A 8 -19.43 -15.49 -2.67
N ARG A 9 -19.96 -14.30 -2.94
CA ARG A 9 -19.53 -13.44 -4.05
C ARG A 9 -18.09 -12.97 -3.90
N TYR A 10 -17.52 -13.10 -2.72
CA TYR A 10 -16.13 -12.79 -2.38
C TYR A 10 -15.37 -14.07 -2.07
N VAL A 11 -14.87 -14.72 -3.12
CA VAL A 11 -13.94 -15.84 -2.96
C VAL A 11 -12.62 -15.31 -2.39
N SER A 12 -11.97 -16.10 -1.53
CA SER A 12 -10.67 -15.76 -0.97
C SER A 12 -9.70 -15.32 -2.06
N TYR A 13 -9.17 -14.12 -1.92
CA TYR A 13 -8.20 -13.59 -2.86
C TYR A 13 -6.81 -14.13 -2.58
N MET A 14 -6.16 -14.65 -3.62
CA MET A 14 -4.78 -15.10 -3.55
C MET A 14 -3.87 -13.99 -4.08
N TYR A 15 -3.03 -13.44 -3.20
CA TYR A 15 -2.13 -12.32 -3.53
C TYR A 15 -0.94 -12.74 -4.39
N SER A 16 -0.53 -13.99 -4.28
CA SER A 16 0.63 -14.51 -4.99
C SER A 16 0.45 -15.99 -5.32
N TYR A 17 1.10 -16.43 -6.36
CA TYR A 17 1.20 -17.84 -6.69
C TYR A 17 2.69 -18.23 -6.68
N PRO A 18 3.09 -19.24 -5.90
CA PRO A 18 2.27 -20.03 -4.96
C PRO A 18 1.81 -19.19 -3.75
N HIS A 19 0.69 -19.57 -3.13
CA HIS A 19 0.19 -18.89 -1.95
C HIS A 19 1.21 -18.97 -0.79
N LYS A 20 1.30 -17.92 0.04
CA LYS A 20 2.29 -17.82 1.14
C LYS A 20 2.29 -18.99 2.11
N THR A 21 1.17 -19.71 2.28
CA THR A 21 1.08 -20.92 3.11
C THR A 21 1.83 -22.12 2.52
N ALA A 22 2.19 -22.05 1.23
CA ALA A 22 3.00 -23.07 0.57
C ALA A 22 4.51 -22.84 0.75
N TYR A 23 4.92 -21.69 1.26
CA TYR A 23 6.35 -21.40 1.47
C TYR A 23 6.92 -22.29 2.57
N ARG A 24 8.11 -22.81 2.31
CA ARG A 24 8.88 -23.64 3.23
C ARG A 24 10.31 -23.14 3.27
N THR A 25 10.96 -23.36 4.41
CA THR A 25 12.41 -23.21 4.50
C THR A 25 13.06 -24.18 3.52
N LEU A 26 13.97 -23.68 2.71
CA LEU A 26 14.73 -24.52 1.79
C LEU A 26 15.82 -25.27 2.57
N THR A 27 15.78 -26.58 2.50
CA THR A 27 16.79 -27.44 3.16
C THR A 27 17.32 -28.47 2.14
N PRO A 28 18.59 -28.40 1.77
CA PRO A 28 19.60 -27.41 2.20
C PRO A 28 19.31 -25.98 1.66
N PRO A 29 19.94 -24.94 2.24
CA PRO A 29 19.87 -23.60 1.71
C PRO A 29 20.31 -23.54 0.24
N VAL A 30 19.64 -22.70 -0.55
CA VAL A 30 19.89 -22.56 -1.99
C VAL A 30 20.47 -21.18 -2.26
N SER A 31 21.55 -21.11 -3.06
CA SER A 31 22.11 -19.86 -3.52
C SER A 31 21.14 -19.13 -4.44
N LEU A 32 21.02 -17.81 -4.28
CA LEU A 32 20.21 -16.95 -5.16
C LEU A 32 20.91 -16.65 -6.48
N SER A 33 22.24 -16.66 -6.53
CA SER A 33 23.03 -16.22 -7.71
C SER A 33 22.58 -16.89 -9.01
N PRO A 34 22.43 -18.23 -9.09
CA PRO A 34 22.02 -18.86 -10.35
C PRO A 34 20.60 -18.48 -10.82
N TYR A 35 19.75 -18.01 -9.91
CA TYR A 35 18.42 -17.53 -10.26
C TYR A 35 18.46 -16.10 -10.76
N LEU A 36 19.29 -15.24 -10.16
CA LEU A 36 19.46 -13.85 -10.58
C LEU A 36 20.16 -13.77 -11.94
N GLU A 37 21.18 -14.60 -12.19
CA GLU A 37 21.85 -14.72 -13.49
C GLU A 37 20.87 -15.04 -14.63
N ARG A 38 19.88 -15.88 -14.41
CA ARG A 38 18.82 -16.17 -15.42
C ARG A 38 17.92 -14.96 -15.72
N LEU A 39 17.93 -13.96 -14.86
CA LEU A 39 17.18 -12.73 -15.00
C LEU A 39 18.01 -11.57 -15.56
N GLU A 40 19.28 -11.83 -15.90
CA GLU A 40 20.18 -10.83 -16.46
C GLU A 40 19.57 -10.14 -17.69
N GLY A 41 19.66 -8.81 -17.72
CA GLY A 41 19.07 -7.98 -18.75
C GLY A 41 17.53 -7.82 -18.67
N ARG A 42 16.85 -8.54 -17.80
CA ARG A 42 15.41 -8.40 -17.61
C ARG A 42 15.07 -7.21 -16.72
N GLU A 43 13.90 -6.65 -16.96
CA GLU A 43 13.33 -5.63 -16.09
C GLU A 43 12.93 -6.21 -14.74
N ALA A 44 13.27 -5.50 -13.68
CA ALA A 44 12.98 -5.87 -12.30
C ALA A 44 12.45 -4.66 -11.51
N SER A 45 11.80 -4.95 -10.40
CA SER A 45 11.34 -3.96 -9.44
C SER A 45 12.10 -4.11 -8.13
N LEU A 46 12.59 -3.00 -7.56
CA LEU A 46 13.16 -2.99 -6.23
C LEU A 46 12.05 -2.67 -5.22
N TYR A 47 11.98 -3.44 -4.15
CA TYR A 47 11.04 -3.19 -3.06
C TYR A 47 11.74 -3.21 -1.71
N PHE A 48 11.53 -2.15 -0.93
CA PHE A 48 11.94 -2.12 0.47
C PHE A 48 10.73 -2.17 1.40
N HIS A 49 10.80 -3.08 2.35
CA HIS A 49 9.73 -3.29 3.32
C HIS A 49 10.08 -2.64 4.65
N ILE A 50 9.24 -1.72 5.12
CA ILE A 50 9.35 -1.10 6.44
C ILE A 50 8.22 -1.64 7.32
N PRO A 51 8.50 -2.60 8.21
CA PRO A 51 7.44 -3.33 8.93
C PRO A 51 6.83 -2.55 10.10
N PHE A 52 7.23 -1.33 10.34
CA PHE A 52 6.85 -0.59 11.54
C PHE A 52 5.59 0.24 11.34
N CYS A 53 4.73 0.24 12.38
CA CYS A 53 3.58 1.13 12.52
C CYS A 53 3.53 1.61 13.97
N ALA A 54 3.20 2.87 14.21
CA ALA A 54 2.91 3.35 15.57
C ALA A 54 1.68 2.65 16.16
N HIS A 55 0.73 2.30 15.29
CA HIS A 55 -0.48 1.58 15.67
C HIS A 55 -0.87 0.57 14.61
N LYS A 56 -1.15 -0.67 15.03
CA LYS A 56 -1.67 -1.70 14.13
C LYS A 56 -3.19 -1.59 14.03
N CYS A 57 -3.71 -1.30 12.85
CA CYS A 57 -5.15 -1.24 12.57
C CYS A 57 -5.82 -2.59 12.80
N GLY A 58 -7.13 -2.58 13.11
CA GLY A 58 -7.86 -3.81 13.44
C GLY A 58 -7.96 -4.81 12.30
N TYR A 59 -8.03 -4.34 11.07
CA TYR A 59 -8.16 -5.13 9.84
C TYR A 59 -6.82 -5.57 9.24
N CYS A 60 -5.71 -5.01 9.72
CA CYS A 60 -4.41 -5.19 9.07
C CYS A 60 -3.87 -6.61 9.26
N ASN A 61 -3.63 -7.29 8.16
CA ASN A 61 -2.99 -8.60 8.09
C ASN A 61 -1.63 -8.57 7.36
N LEU A 62 -1.12 -7.38 7.08
CA LEU A 62 0.20 -7.19 6.49
C LEU A 62 1.29 -7.63 7.48
N PHE A 63 2.45 -7.95 6.94
CA PHE A 63 3.64 -8.18 7.75
C PHE A 63 4.10 -6.86 8.36
N SER A 64 3.48 -6.52 9.49
CA SER A 64 3.75 -5.28 10.21
C SER A 64 3.79 -5.50 11.72
N GLN A 65 4.55 -4.67 12.38
CA GLN A 65 4.84 -4.70 13.79
C GLN A 65 4.54 -3.35 14.41
N GLN A 66 3.80 -3.34 15.53
CA GLN A 66 3.62 -2.10 16.27
C GLN A 66 4.93 -1.77 16.99
N CYS A 67 5.57 -0.69 16.59
CA CYS A 67 6.84 -0.24 17.14
C CYS A 67 7.07 1.24 16.82
N CYS A 68 7.48 2.01 17.85
CA CYS A 68 7.95 3.39 17.72
C CYS A 68 9.33 3.54 18.38
N ASP A 69 10.02 2.45 18.66
CA ASP A 69 11.33 2.41 19.27
C ASP A 69 12.40 2.74 18.22
N ALA A 70 13.06 3.89 18.40
CA ALA A 70 14.06 4.38 17.47
C ALA A 70 15.29 3.46 17.37
N GLU A 71 15.70 2.82 18.46
CA GLU A 71 16.84 1.88 18.45
C GLU A 71 16.52 0.65 17.62
N ARG A 72 15.30 0.13 17.75
CA ARG A 72 14.82 -1.01 16.97
C ARG A 72 14.68 -0.70 15.47
N ILE A 73 14.20 0.49 15.15
CA ILE A 73 14.13 0.96 13.75
C ILE A 73 15.56 1.08 13.18
N SER A 74 16.49 1.68 13.92
CA SER A 74 17.88 1.83 13.51
C SER A 74 18.58 0.48 13.31
N LEU A 75 18.36 -0.49 14.22
CA LEU A 75 18.89 -1.84 14.08
C LEU A 75 18.33 -2.55 12.83
N TYR A 76 17.05 -2.34 12.53
CA TYR A 76 16.44 -2.87 11.32
C TYR A 76 17.07 -2.27 10.05
N LEU A 77 17.25 -0.95 9.99
CA LEU A 77 17.90 -0.27 8.86
C LEU A 77 19.36 -0.72 8.69
N HIS A 78 20.09 -0.86 9.78
CA HIS A 78 21.44 -1.43 9.74
C HIS A 78 21.46 -2.85 9.15
N THR A 79 20.49 -3.69 9.53
CA THR A 79 20.35 -5.06 8.99
C THR A 79 19.97 -5.02 7.51
N MET A 80 19.06 -4.13 7.12
CA MET A 80 18.67 -3.91 5.73
C MET A 80 19.87 -3.44 4.89
N ARG A 81 20.72 -2.57 5.41
CA ARG A 81 21.97 -2.14 4.75
C ARG A 81 22.86 -3.34 4.43
N ARG A 82 23.15 -4.18 5.42
CA ARG A 82 23.96 -5.40 5.22
C ARG A 82 23.37 -6.32 4.17
N GLN A 83 22.04 -6.49 4.17
CA GLN A 83 21.34 -7.27 3.15
C GLN A 83 21.43 -6.63 1.77
N ALA A 84 21.26 -5.31 1.68
CA ALA A 84 21.37 -4.56 0.42
C ALA A 84 22.76 -4.66 -0.17
N GLU A 85 23.80 -4.50 0.64
CA GLU A 85 25.22 -4.63 0.21
C GLU A 85 25.50 -6.02 -0.38
N GLN A 86 24.97 -7.09 0.22
CA GLN A 86 25.14 -8.45 -0.29
C GLN A 86 24.34 -8.71 -1.57
N LEU A 87 23.09 -8.27 -1.60
CA LEU A 87 22.18 -8.53 -2.72
C LEU A 87 22.50 -7.67 -3.94
N SER A 88 22.99 -6.44 -3.76
CA SER A 88 23.33 -5.56 -4.87
C SER A 88 24.45 -6.15 -5.74
N VAL A 89 25.42 -6.82 -5.15
CA VAL A 89 26.47 -7.54 -5.90
C VAL A 89 25.88 -8.67 -6.75
N ALA A 90 25.00 -9.47 -6.19
CA ALA A 90 24.35 -10.56 -6.91
C ALA A 90 23.34 -10.08 -7.97
N ALA A 91 22.82 -8.86 -7.83
CA ALA A 91 21.81 -8.27 -8.70
C ALA A 91 22.36 -7.34 -9.78
N GLN A 92 23.69 -7.26 -9.97
CA GLN A 92 24.34 -6.32 -10.90
C GLN A 92 23.87 -6.45 -12.36
N GLY A 93 23.43 -7.64 -12.78
CA GLY A 93 22.89 -7.90 -14.12
C GLY A 93 21.42 -7.51 -14.32
N LEU A 94 20.72 -7.08 -13.27
CA LEU A 94 19.30 -6.72 -13.36
C LEU A 94 19.12 -5.26 -13.77
N LYS A 95 18.08 -5.00 -14.57
CA LYS A 95 17.65 -3.65 -14.93
C LYS A 95 16.44 -3.25 -14.09
N PHE A 96 16.67 -2.48 -13.04
CA PHE A 96 15.58 -1.96 -12.23
C PHE A 96 14.86 -0.80 -12.93
N THR A 97 13.55 -0.95 -13.18
CA THR A 97 12.70 0.05 -13.85
C THR A 97 11.72 0.71 -12.90
N SER A 98 11.60 0.19 -11.67
CA SER A 98 10.72 0.73 -10.66
C SER A 98 11.25 0.46 -9.24
N PHE A 99 10.88 1.35 -8.33
CA PHE A 99 11.22 1.26 -6.90
C PHE A 99 9.98 1.52 -6.04
N ALA A 100 9.78 0.71 -5.02
CA ALA A 100 8.72 0.94 -4.07
C ALA A 100 9.16 0.76 -2.62
N VAL A 101 8.59 1.57 -1.75
CA VAL A 101 8.74 1.46 -0.31
C VAL A 101 7.35 1.33 0.30
N GLY A 102 7.13 0.21 0.97
CA GLY A 102 5.83 -0.12 1.56
C GLY A 102 5.97 -0.93 2.84
N GLY A 103 4.85 -1.53 3.26
CA GLY A 103 4.83 -2.45 4.41
C GLY A 103 3.88 -2.05 5.52
N GLY A 104 4.42 -1.61 6.65
CA GLY A 104 3.65 -1.04 7.76
C GLY A 104 3.32 0.42 7.48
N THR A 105 4.24 1.32 7.79
CA THR A 105 4.15 2.77 7.52
C THR A 105 5.56 3.29 7.24
N PRO A 106 6.02 3.33 5.99
CA PRO A 106 7.37 3.76 5.65
C PRO A 106 7.75 5.14 6.20
N LEU A 107 6.82 6.10 6.20
CA LEU A 107 7.08 7.45 6.68
C LEU A 107 7.09 7.58 8.22
N ILE A 108 7.14 6.46 8.97
CA ILE A 108 7.52 6.46 10.39
C ILE A 108 9.02 6.76 10.55
N LEU A 109 9.80 6.58 9.51
CA LEU A 109 11.20 6.92 9.44
C LEU A 109 11.38 8.44 9.48
N ASP A 110 12.38 8.90 10.21
CA ASP A 110 12.78 10.31 10.17
C ASP A 110 13.48 10.68 8.85
N GLU A 111 13.74 11.97 8.66
CA GLU A 111 14.33 12.49 7.42
C GLU A 111 15.71 11.88 7.12
N GLY A 112 16.54 11.62 8.14
CA GLY A 112 17.84 10.99 7.99
C GLY A 112 17.74 9.52 7.61
N GLN A 113 16.81 8.80 8.24
CA GLN A 113 16.53 7.39 7.95
C GLN A 113 15.92 7.19 6.56
N LEU A 114 15.05 8.12 6.11
CA LEU A 114 14.53 8.11 4.73
C LEU A 114 15.66 8.35 3.72
N GLU A 115 16.58 9.25 4.02
CA GLU A 115 17.75 9.50 3.18
C GLU A 115 18.63 8.25 3.07
N GLU A 116 18.91 7.60 4.20
CA GLU A 116 19.62 6.32 4.23
C GLU A 116 18.93 5.28 3.34
N LEU A 117 17.60 5.19 3.40
CA LEU A 117 16.82 4.25 2.59
C LEU A 117 17.02 4.49 1.08
N PHE A 118 17.03 5.75 0.64
CA PHE A 118 17.30 6.08 -0.76
C PHE A 118 18.76 5.75 -1.16
N CYS A 119 19.72 6.00 -0.29
CA CYS A 119 21.11 5.59 -0.52
C CYS A 119 21.26 4.06 -0.65
N LEU A 120 20.45 3.28 0.07
CA LEU A 120 20.43 1.82 -0.11
C LEU A 120 19.89 1.40 -1.48
N ALA A 121 18.92 2.11 -2.04
CA ALA A 121 18.44 1.85 -3.39
C ALA A 121 19.52 2.14 -4.45
N GLU A 122 20.36 3.15 -4.22
CA GLU A 122 21.47 3.50 -5.11
C GLU A 122 22.52 2.39 -5.22
N LEU A 123 22.68 1.51 -4.22
CA LEU A 123 23.53 0.31 -4.32
C LEU A 123 23.10 -0.63 -5.45
N PHE A 124 21.83 -0.60 -5.82
CA PHE A 124 21.26 -1.37 -6.94
C PHE A 124 21.22 -0.56 -8.25
N GLY A 125 21.87 0.60 -8.30
CA GLY A 125 21.79 1.52 -9.43
C GLY A 125 20.42 2.21 -9.59
N VAL A 126 19.58 2.16 -8.54
CA VAL A 126 18.23 2.74 -8.53
C VAL A 126 18.26 4.15 -7.96
N HIS A 127 18.03 5.13 -8.82
CA HIS A 127 17.85 6.52 -8.42
C HIS A 127 16.38 6.88 -8.52
N PRO A 128 15.72 7.31 -7.44
CA PRO A 128 14.28 7.60 -7.43
C PRO A 128 13.82 8.56 -8.53
N SER A 129 14.67 9.51 -8.93
CA SER A 129 14.37 10.47 -10.01
C SER A 129 14.52 9.89 -11.44
N ARG A 130 15.01 8.65 -11.59
CA ARG A 130 15.25 8.01 -12.89
C ARG A 130 14.38 6.80 -13.14
N VAL A 131 13.74 6.28 -12.11
CA VAL A 131 12.84 5.13 -12.18
C VAL A 131 11.52 5.49 -11.50
N PHE A 132 10.43 4.90 -11.95
CA PHE A 132 9.15 5.10 -11.28
C PHE A 132 9.24 4.71 -9.80
N THR A 133 9.07 5.68 -8.91
CA THR A 133 9.22 5.48 -7.47
C THR A 133 7.93 5.75 -6.74
N SER A 134 7.50 4.79 -5.92
CA SER A 134 6.29 4.82 -5.11
C SER A 134 6.59 4.64 -3.63
N VAL A 135 5.95 5.45 -2.79
CA VAL A 135 6.05 5.35 -1.33
C VAL A 135 4.66 5.27 -0.71
N GLU A 136 4.48 4.37 0.26
CA GLU A 136 3.27 4.26 1.06
C GLU A 136 3.35 5.09 2.33
N THR A 137 2.21 5.59 2.78
CA THR A 137 2.10 6.38 4.01
C THR A 137 0.77 6.17 4.74
N SER A 138 0.69 6.74 5.93
CA SER A 138 -0.56 6.94 6.67
C SER A 138 -0.71 8.41 7.07
N PRO A 139 -1.93 8.88 7.38
CA PRO A 139 -2.19 10.30 7.63
C PRO A 139 -1.29 10.94 8.69
N GLU A 140 -0.90 10.20 9.72
CA GLU A 140 -0.10 10.72 10.84
C GLU A 140 1.33 11.15 10.42
N TYR A 141 1.83 10.62 9.31
CA TYR A 141 3.21 10.81 8.86
C TYR A 141 3.36 11.62 7.58
N THR A 142 2.29 12.29 7.12
CA THR A 142 2.30 13.13 5.92
C THR A 142 2.62 14.60 6.25
N GLN A 143 3.75 14.83 6.93
CA GLN A 143 4.22 16.17 7.25
C GLN A 143 4.82 16.86 6.02
N LYS A 144 4.68 18.18 5.92
CA LYS A 144 5.16 18.97 4.76
C LYS A 144 6.66 18.83 4.50
N SER A 145 7.49 18.72 5.56
CA SER A 145 8.94 18.53 5.41
C SER A 145 9.27 17.22 4.75
N VAL A 146 8.66 16.12 5.22
CA VAL A 146 8.84 14.77 4.68
C VAL A 146 8.36 14.70 3.23
N LEU A 147 7.19 15.26 2.93
CA LEU A 147 6.67 15.26 1.56
C LEU A 147 7.58 16.05 0.60
N ARG A 148 8.15 17.18 1.05
CA ARG A 148 9.14 17.94 0.28
C ARG A 148 10.41 17.13 0.02
N GLN A 149 10.92 16.41 1.04
CA GLN A 149 12.07 15.52 0.87
C GLN A 149 11.80 14.43 -0.18
N LEU A 150 10.64 13.74 -0.10
CA LEU A 150 10.25 12.74 -1.11
C LEU A 150 10.20 13.33 -2.52
N ARG A 151 9.60 14.52 -2.67
CA ARG A 151 9.54 15.20 -3.97
C ARG A 151 10.93 15.60 -4.48
N ALA A 152 11.80 16.13 -3.62
CA ALA A 152 13.18 16.47 -3.97
C ALA A 152 13.99 15.24 -4.42
N ARG A 153 13.71 14.08 -3.87
CA ARG A 153 14.31 12.80 -4.27
C ARG A 153 13.71 12.22 -5.57
N GLY A 154 12.64 12.81 -6.10
CA GLY A 154 12.02 12.36 -7.35
C GLY A 154 10.94 11.28 -7.17
N VAL A 155 10.40 11.10 -5.95
CA VAL A 155 9.25 10.21 -5.74
C VAL A 155 8.07 10.70 -6.58
N GLU A 156 7.57 9.82 -7.45
CA GLU A 156 6.47 10.15 -8.36
C GLU A 156 5.10 9.83 -7.76
N ARG A 157 5.00 8.72 -7.04
CA ARG A 157 3.72 8.23 -6.50
C ARG A 157 3.73 8.19 -4.98
N LEU A 158 2.70 8.79 -4.39
CA LEU A 158 2.41 8.62 -2.97
C LEU A 158 1.09 7.87 -2.80
N SER A 159 1.08 6.84 -1.94
CA SER A 159 -0.11 6.05 -1.65
C SER A 159 -0.50 6.20 -0.18
N MET A 160 -1.71 6.64 0.09
CA MET A 160 -2.18 6.84 1.47
C MET A 160 -3.43 6.03 1.78
N GLY A 161 -3.34 5.20 2.83
CA GLY A 161 -4.50 4.52 3.38
C GLY A 161 -5.37 5.48 4.20
N VAL A 162 -6.53 5.86 3.68
CA VAL A 162 -7.56 6.64 4.40
C VAL A 162 -8.60 5.72 5.04
N GLN A 163 -9.07 4.77 4.28
CA GLN A 163 -10.03 3.71 4.58
C GLN A 163 -11.50 4.19 4.64
N SER A 164 -11.79 5.29 5.29
CA SER A 164 -13.12 5.92 5.36
C SER A 164 -13.02 7.40 5.74
N PHE A 165 -14.01 8.19 5.35
CA PHE A 165 -14.23 9.55 5.84
C PHE A 165 -15.37 9.61 6.86
N ASN A 166 -15.70 8.49 7.51
CA ASN A 166 -16.69 8.39 8.58
C ASN A 166 -16.00 7.95 9.87
N GLU A 167 -16.09 8.77 10.92
CA GLU A 167 -15.42 8.46 12.20
C GLU A 167 -15.90 7.16 12.85
N THR A 168 -17.21 6.84 12.73
CA THR A 168 -17.73 5.59 13.25
C THR A 168 -17.14 4.39 12.54
N GLU A 169 -16.99 4.46 11.22
CA GLU A 169 -16.35 3.42 10.41
C GLU A 169 -14.85 3.29 10.75
N LEU A 170 -14.11 4.40 10.90
CA LEU A 170 -12.72 4.38 11.34
C LEU A 170 -12.55 3.76 12.72
N LYS A 171 -13.44 4.07 13.68
CA LYS A 171 -13.45 3.44 15.02
C LYS A 171 -13.66 1.93 14.93
N LYS A 172 -14.61 1.46 14.10
CA LYS A 172 -14.83 0.03 13.86
C LYS A 172 -13.63 -0.66 13.24
N LEU A 173 -12.91 0.00 12.34
CA LEU A 173 -11.64 -0.46 11.79
C LEU A 173 -10.48 -0.41 12.81
N LYS A 174 -10.72 0.08 14.04
CA LYS A 174 -9.69 0.33 15.05
C LYS A 174 -8.53 1.15 14.48
N ARG A 175 -8.86 2.15 13.64
CA ARG A 175 -7.91 3.07 13.03
C ARG A 175 -7.82 4.33 13.86
N ARG A 176 -6.59 4.75 14.22
CA ARG A 176 -6.37 5.85 15.15
C ARG A 176 -6.50 7.25 14.56
N PRO A 177 -6.03 7.55 13.33
CA PRO A 177 -6.16 8.91 12.83
C PRO A 177 -7.64 9.29 12.73
N GLY A 178 -8.01 10.34 13.45
CA GLY A 178 -9.32 10.97 13.28
C GLY A 178 -9.40 11.76 11.97
N LEU A 179 -10.60 12.19 11.60
CA LEU A 179 -10.84 12.90 10.32
C LEU A 179 -9.99 14.16 10.16
N GLY A 180 -9.76 14.92 11.25
CA GLY A 180 -8.90 16.11 11.18
C GLY A 180 -7.48 15.80 10.70
N THR A 181 -6.89 14.71 11.19
CA THR A 181 -5.56 14.25 10.73
C THR A 181 -5.60 13.81 9.27
N VAL A 182 -6.66 13.11 8.86
CA VAL A 182 -6.85 12.68 7.46
C VAL A 182 -6.94 13.89 6.54
N VAL A 183 -7.75 14.88 6.88
CA VAL A 183 -7.94 16.10 6.07
C VAL A 183 -6.62 16.87 5.96
N GLY A 184 -5.95 17.14 7.08
CA GLY A 184 -4.66 17.86 7.06
C GLY A 184 -3.58 17.12 6.26
N ALA A 185 -3.55 15.79 6.33
CA ALA A 185 -2.66 14.98 5.51
C ALA A 185 -2.94 15.12 4.00
N LEU A 186 -4.21 15.09 3.62
CA LEU A 186 -4.64 15.25 2.23
C LEU A 186 -4.31 16.64 1.69
N GLU A 187 -4.53 17.68 2.47
CA GLU A 187 -4.14 19.06 2.12
C GLU A 187 -2.63 19.16 1.89
N ASN A 188 -1.82 18.58 2.77
CA ASN A 188 -0.37 18.54 2.62
C ASN A 188 0.06 17.80 1.34
N ILE A 189 -0.59 16.69 1.00
CA ILE A 189 -0.28 15.92 -0.21
C ILE A 189 -0.65 16.70 -1.47
N VAL A 190 -1.81 17.35 -1.49
CA VAL A 190 -2.24 18.19 -2.62
C VAL A 190 -1.27 19.35 -2.80
N GLU A 191 -0.86 20.02 -1.72
CA GLU A 191 0.13 21.11 -1.75
C GLU A 191 1.50 20.63 -2.26
N ALA A 192 1.93 19.42 -1.88
CA ALA A 192 3.20 18.84 -2.30
C ALA A 192 3.26 18.51 -3.80
N GLY A 193 2.12 18.36 -4.47
CA GLY A 193 2.01 18.19 -5.90
C GLY A 193 2.68 16.92 -6.45
N PHE A 194 2.39 15.75 -5.86
CA PHE A 194 2.87 14.49 -6.41
C PHE A 194 2.27 14.24 -7.80
N PRO A 195 3.05 13.78 -8.80
CA PRO A 195 2.54 13.43 -10.12
C PRO A 195 1.45 12.35 -10.07
N GLN A 196 1.57 11.42 -9.13
CA GLN A 196 0.57 10.40 -8.88
C GLN A 196 0.24 10.33 -7.39
N PHE A 197 -1.04 10.36 -7.11
CA PHE A 197 -1.56 10.27 -5.76
C PHE A 197 -2.68 9.22 -5.69
N ASN A 198 -2.50 8.26 -4.80
CA ASN A 198 -3.45 7.19 -4.55
C ASN A 198 -4.09 7.30 -3.17
N LEU A 199 -5.39 7.01 -3.11
CA LEU A 199 -6.14 6.83 -1.86
C LEU A 199 -6.74 5.43 -1.78
N ASP A 200 -6.61 4.83 -0.59
CA ASP A 200 -7.24 3.55 -0.29
C ASP A 200 -8.49 3.75 0.56
N LEU A 201 -9.59 3.12 0.16
CA LEU A 201 -10.84 3.06 0.90
C LEU A 201 -11.24 1.61 1.15
N ILE A 202 -11.88 1.35 2.29
CA ILE A 202 -12.40 0.03 2.65
C ILE A 202 -13.93 0.06 2.65
N TYR A 203 -14.53 -0.91 1.96
CA TYR A 203 -15.97 -1.14 2.00
C TYR A 203 -16.33 -2.46 2.68
N GLY A 204 -17.57 -2.58 3.08
CA GLY A 204 -18.06 -3.76 3.79
C GLY A 204 -17.77 -3.72 5.29
N ILE A 205 -17.52 -2.55 5.86
CA ILE A 205 -17.38 -2.34 7.30
C ILE A 205 -18.73 -2.61 7.96
N GLU A 206 -18.74 -3.19 9.16
CA GLU A 206 -19.96 -3.45 9.91
C GLU A 206 -20.82 -2.19 10.06
N GLY A 207 -22.11 -2.27 9.66
CA GLY A 207 -23.06 -1.16 9.68
C GLY A 207 -22.79 -0.05 8.64
N GLN A 208 -21.82 -0.24 7.74
CA GLN A 208 -21.63 0.64 6.58
C GLN A 208 -22.79 0.45 5.61
N THR A 209 -23.30 1.55 5.05
CA THR A 209 -24.33 1.55 4.02
C THR A 209 -23.77 2.03 2.68
N VAL A 210 -24.52 1.83 1.61
CA VAL A 210 -24.16 2.38 0.29
C VAL A 210 -23.96 3.90 0.40
N GLU A 211 -24.89 4.60 1.07
CA GLU A 211 -24.87 6.05 1.20
C GLU A 211 -23.63 6.53 2.00
N SER A 212 -23.27 5.83 3.09
CA SER A 212 -22.11 6.22 3.90
C SER A 212 -20.80 6.03 3.15
N PHE A 213 -20.66 4.93 2.42
CA PHE A 213 -19.49 4.70 1.56
C PHE A 213 -19.42 5.71 0.40
N MET A 214 -20.55 5.98 -0.25
CA MET A 214 -20.61 6.94 -1.35
C MET A 214 -20.27 8.36 -0.90
N ARG A 215 -20.64 8.77 0.32
CA ARG A 215 -20.17 10.04 0.91
C ARG A 215 -18.65 10.04 1.08
N SER A 216 -18.06 8.96 1.60
CA SER A 216 -16.62 8.84 1.74
C SER A 216 -15.91 8.90 0.39
N LEU A 217 -16.44 8.21 -0.62
CA LEU A 217 -15.89 8.19 -1.97
C LEU A 217 -15.96 9.58 -2.63
N ASN A 218 -17.10 10.28 -2.52
CA ASN A 218 -17.24 11.64 -3.03
C ASN A 218 -16.27 12.60 -2.32
N THR A 219 -16.08 12.48 -1.01
CA THR A 219 -15.08 13.26 -0.27
C THR A 219 -13.66 12.98 -0.79
N ALA A 220 -13.30 11.71 -1.00
CA ALA A 220 -12.01 11.35 -1.60
C ALA A 220 -11.80 12.03 -2.96
N LEU A 221 -12.82 12.06 -3.80
CA LEU A 221 -12.77 12.64 -5.15
C LEU A 221 -12.55 14.16 -5.15
N THR A 222 -12.91 14.90 -4.07
CA THR A 222 -12.63 16.35 -3.97
C THR A 222 -11.14 16.67 -3.96
N TYR A 223 -10.31 15.74 -3.47
CA TYR A 223 -8.84 15.87 -3.47
C TYR A 223 -8.19 15.47 -4.81
N ARG A 224 -8.99 15.10 -5.81
CA ARG A 224 -8.57 14.77 -7.18
C ARG A 224 -7.47 13.71 -7.27
N PRO A 225 -7.59 12.56 -6.57
CA PRO A 225 -6.59 11.51 -6.67
C PRO A 225 -6.48 10.99 -8.11
N ASN A 226 -5.27 10.57 -8.47
CA ASN A 226 -5.00 9.94 -9.77
C ASN A 226 -5.45 8.46 -9.75
N GLU A 227 -5.39 7.84 -8.58
CA GLU A 227 -5.77 6.46 -8.35
C GLU A 227 -6.65 6.34 -7.10
N LEU A 228 -7.52 5.36 -7.14
CA LEU A 228 -8.30 4.91 -5.99
C LEU A 228 -8.24 3.39 -5.92
N PHE A 229 -7.91 2.89 -4.74
CA PHE A 229 -8.13 1.49 -4.41
C PHE A 229 -9.33 1.38 -3.47
N ILE A 230 -10.28 0.55 -3.81
CA ILE A 230 -11.40 0.19 -2.95
C ILE A 230 -11.29 -1.28 -2.55
N TYR A 231 -11.10 -1.55 -1.27
CA TYR A 231 -10.87 -2.89 -0.75
C TYR A 231 -12.11 -3.40 -0.01
N PRO A 232 -12.54 -4.65 -0.25
CA PRO A 232 -13.50 -5.27 0.66
C PRO A 232 -12.83 -5.51 2.01
N LEU A 233 -13.56 -5.29 3.11
CA LEU A 233 -13.09 -5.67 4.43
C LEU A 233 -13.00 -7.19 4.53
N TYR A 234 -11.80 -7.70 4.72
CA TYR A 234 -11.58 -9.11 5.00
C TYR A 234 -11.45 -9.35 6.50
N VAL A 235 -12.31 -10.20 7.04
CA VAL A 235 -12.11 -10.77 8.37
C VAL A 235 -11.21 -11.99 8.22
N ARG A 236 -10.06 -11.98 8.90
CA ARG A 236 -9.05 -13.02 8.78
C ARG A 236 -8.50 -13.39 10.15
N PRO A 237 -8.05 -14.64 10.35
CA PRO A 237 -7.32 -15.02 11.55
C PRO A 237 -6.14 -14.07 11.79
N GLY A 238 -5.97 -13.63 13.04
CA GLY A 238 -4.91 -12.70 13.45
C GLY A 238 -5.22 -11.21 13.24
N THR A 239 -6.38 -10.85 12.67
CA THR A 239 -6.92 -9.49 12.73
C THR A 239 -7.73 -9.28 14.02
N ARG A 240 -7.98 -8.01 14.37
CA ARG A 240 -8.75 -7.63 15.56
C ARG A 240 -10.19 -7.23 15.23
N ILE A 241 -10.68 -7.64 14.06
CA ILE A 241 -12.04 -7.42 13.58
C ILE A 241 -12.65 -8.78 13.32
N ASP A 242 -13.81 -9.01 13.92
CA ASP A 242 -14.51 -10.28 13.86
C ASP A 242 -15.75 -10.23 12.97
N VAL A 243 -16.25 -9.00 12.68
CA VAL A 243 -17.50 -8.78 11.95
C VAL A 243 -17.30 -7.83 10.79
N ARG A 244 -17.97 -8.10 9.69
CA ARG A 244 -18.11 -7.23 8.52
C ARG A 244 -19.57 -7.22 8.04
N SER A 245 -19.89 -6.33 7.12
CA SER A 245 -21.18 -6.33 6.44
C SER A 245 -21.41 -7.64 5.66
N THR A 246 -22.67 -7.93 5.37
CA THR A 246 -23.03 -9.08 4.53
C THR A 246 -22.47 -8.91 3.11
N ASP A 247 -22.32 -10.01 2.40
CA ASP A 247 -21.83 -10.02 1.02
C ASP A 247 -22.74 -9.21 0.08
N ASP A 248 -24.05 -9.19 0.33
CA ASP A 248 -25.01 -8.42 -0.48
C ASP A 248 -24.81 -6.92 -0.32
N ILE A 249 -24.63 -6.44 0.91
CA ILE A 249 -24.31 -5.03 1.20
C ILE A 249 -22.96 -4.66 0.59
N GLY A 250 -21.95 -5.48 0.81
CA GLY A 250 -20.62 -5.26 0.23
C GLY A 250 -20.66 -5.19 -1.30
N TYR A 251 -21.42 -6.07 -1.94
CA TYR A 251 -21.59 -6.07 -3.39
C TYR A 251 -22.35 -4.82 -3.89
N ALA A 252 -23.42 -4.42 -3.20
CA ALA A 252 -24.17 -3.21 -3.53
C ALA A 252 -23.29 -1.95 -3.44
N ILE A 253 -22.47 -1.83 -2.39
CA ILE A 253 -21.50 -0.74 -2.23
C ILE A 253 -20.51 -0.75 -3.39
N TYR A 254 -19.89 -1.90 -3.68
CA TYR A 254 -18.91 -2.03 -4.75
C TYR A 254 -19.49 -1.66 -6.12
N LYS A 255 -20.70 -2.13 -6.43
CA LYS A 255 -21.39 -1.83 -7.69
C LYS A 255 -21.60 -0.32 -7.86
N SER A 256 -22.17 0.34 -6.85
CA SER A 256 -22.42 1.79 -6.87
C SER A 256 -21.13 2.60 -6.96
N ALA A 257 -20.08 2.19 -6.22
CA ALA A 257 -18.77 2.83 -6.29
C ALA A 257 -18.14 2.71 -7.68
N ARG A 258 -18.19 1.52 -8.28
CA ARG A 258 -17.68 1.27 -9.62
C ARG A 258 -18.42 2.13 -10.69
N GLU A 259 -19.74 2.18 -10.61
CA GLU A 259 -20.56 2.99 -11.52
C GLU A 259 -20.18 4.49 -11.43
N LEU A 260 -20.05 5.02 -10.19
CA LEU A 260 -19.60 6.40 -9.98
C LEU A 260 -18.20 6.64 -10.56
N LEU A 261 -17.22 5.80 -10.21
CA LEU A 261 -15.83 6.00 -10.63
C LEU A 261 -15.69 5.95 -12.16
N VAL A 262 -16.34 4.99 -12.82
CA VAL A 262 -16.35 4.90 -14.28
C VAL A 262 -17.02 6.15 -14.89
N GLY A 263 -18.13 6.60 -14.32
CA GLY A 263 -18.82 7.85 -14.73
C GLY A 263 -17.97 9.11 -14.53
N GLN A 264 -17.07 9.11 -13.55
CA GLN A 264 -16.10 10.18 -13.26
C GLN A 264 -14.80 10.07 -14.10
N GLY A 265 -14.76 9.17 -15.09
CA GLY A 265 -13.64 9.05 -16.01
C GLY A 265 -12.48 8.19 -15.51
N PHE A 266 -12.69 7.36 -14.48
CA PHE A 266 -11.71 6.36 -14.09
C PHE A 266 -11.84 5.10 -14.96
N VAL A 267 -10.69 4.46 -15.19
CA VAL A 267 -10.59 3.13 -15.80
C VAL A 267 -10.32 2.13 -14.71
N GLN A 268 -11.12 1.08 -14.65
CA GLN A 268 -10.89 -0.04 -13.77
C GLN A 268 -9.78 -0.93 -14.33
N THR A 269 -8.64 -1.01 -13.65
CA THR A 269 -7.48 -1.83 -14.08
C THR A 269 -7.37 -3.15 -13.31
N SER A 270 -8.03 -3.25 -12.16
CA SER A 270 -8.23 -4.50 -11.43
C SER A 270 -9.54 -4.43 -10.65
N MET A 271 -9.93 -5.51 -9.98
CA MET A 271 -11.14 -5.50 -9.14
C MET A 271 -11.14 -4.36 -8.10
N ARG A 272 -9.96 -3.89 -7.70
CA ARG A 272 -9.82 -2.88 -6.64
C ARG A 272 -9.30 -1.54 -7.11
N ARG A 273 -8.56 -1.53 -8.23
CA ARG A 273 -7.80 -0.36 -8.69
C ARG A 273 -8.55 0.38 -9.79
N PHE A 274 -8.74 1.66 -9.58
CA PHE A 274 -9.32 2.61 -10.52
C PHE A 274 -8.32 3.73 -10.78
N VAL A 275 -7.99 3.99 -12.03
CA VAL A 275 -7.01 4.99 -12.47
C VAL A 275 -7.69 6.01 -13.35
N ARG A 276 -7.43 7.29 -13.12
CA ARG A 276 -7.98 8.38 -13.94
C ARG A 276 -7.44 8.29 -15.37
N ARG A 277 -8.31 8.44 -16.37
CA ARG A 277 -7.91 8.47 -17.80
C ARG A 277 -6.86 9.55 -18.04
N GLY A 278 -5.84 9.24 -18.84
CA GLY A 278 -4.72 10.15 -19.15
C GLY A 278 -3.54 10.06 -18.19
N ASN A 279 -3.68 9.39 -17.05
CA ASN A 279 -2.55 8.97 -16.24
C ASN A 279 -2.07 7.60 -16.75
N ASN A 280 -0.99 7.60 -17.49
CA ASN A 280 -0.28 6.37 -17.81
C ASN A 280 0.29 5.83 -16.51
N GLY A 281 -0.47 4.99 -15.82
CA GLY A 281 -0.03 4.28 -14.62
C GLY A 281 1.10 3.31 -14.99
N ASN A 282 2.26 3.84 -15.31
CA ASN A 282 3.51 3.11 -15.50
C ASN A 282 4.05 2.68 -14.15
N GLY A 283 3.40 1.77 -13.50
CA GLY A 283 3.85 1.29 -12.20
C GLY A 283 2.87 0.26 -11.71
N ILE A 284 3.01 -0.95 -12.19
CA ILE A 284 2.25 -2.08 -11.68
C ILE A 284 2.93 -2.54 -10.39
N PHE A 285 2.69 -1.84 -9.29
CA PHE A 285 2.77 -2.48 -7.99
C PHE A 285 1.34 -2.79 -7.56
N VAL A 286 0.91 -4.00 -7.89
CA VAL A 286 -0.31 -4.58 -7.33
C VAL A 286 0.17 -5.45 -6.18
N TRP A 287 -0.04 -4.97 -4.97
CA TRP A 287 0.15 -5.73 -3.74
C TRP A 287 -1.15 -6.43 -3.34
#